data_1881829681c09e9eb7745dc428999a7a
#
_entry.id   1881829681c09e9eb7745dc428999a7a
#
_cell.length_a   1.000
_cell.length_b   1.000
_cell.length_c   1.000
_cell.angle_alpha   90.00
_cell.angle_beta   90.00
_cell.angle_gamma   90.00
#
_symmetry.space_group_name_H-M   'P 1'
#
loop_
_entity.id
_entity.type
_entity.pdbx_description
1 polymer ?
#
loop_
_entity_poly.entity_id
_entity_poly.type
_entity_poly.pdbx_seq_one_letter_code
_entity_poly.pdbx_strand_id
1 'polypeptide(L)'
;MRRPLPERLSESQTVRENLRHIFRTRRIESKATKAASSNAEASKYRTYFNFSMPLQRIPSHNLLAILRAENEGFLSVGLDADPEKCGNKIYYDFCQEHRYPGSKLADQIRQAVDDAYKRLLEPSLTNEIVKEAKEKADIESINVFGENLTQLLLSAPVGQKRTMAIDPGFRNGCKIVCLDEQGNLLHHEIIFPHPPQSEKIKSIMAVSSMIDEYAIEVIAIGNGTASRETEDFIKRVGIPENVKVFTVSEDGASIYSASEVARQEFPDEDVTVRGAVSIGRRLMDPLSELVKIDPKSLGVGQYQHDVDQNLLREKLDNTVVICVNSVGVNLNTASPYLLSYVSGIGPALASNIVEYRFSIKGFSSRTQLRKVPKLGPKAFEQCAGFLRIQNAENPLDNSAVHPECYHIVDRMASDLGVSTKELVGNEELIKKIDPSAYVEGEFGLPTINDILKELAKPGRDPRQSAQEFSFAEDIHEIDDLKPGMELPGIVTNVTAFGAFVDIGIHENGLIHVSQMRGQKVKLHQKVTVSVLDVDLEDILELFEQHLGVD
;
A
#
# COMPACT_ATOMS: atom_id res chain seq x y z
N MET A 1 45.65 28.38 -19.59
CA MET A 1 44.71 29.16 -20.43
C MET A 1 43.64 29.77 -19.52
N ARG A 2 43.32 31.07 -19.65
CA ARG A 2 42.22 31.66 -18.90
C ARG A 2 40.91 31.17 -19.54
N ARG A 3 39.98 30.61 -18.76
CA ARG A 3 38.65 30.16 -19.25
C ARG A 3 37.89 31.32 -19.86
N PRO A 4 37.09 31.11 -20.92
CA PRO A 4 36.20 32.14 -21.53
C PRO A 4 35.28 32.78 -20.49
N LEU A 5 34.80 33.99 -20.75
CA LEU A 5 33.97 34.73 -19.80
C LEU A 5 32.63 34.04 -19.51
N PRO A 6 31.90 33.42 -20.47
CA PRO A 6 30.67 32.71 -20.20
C PRO A 6 30.83 31.56 -19.20
N GLU A 7 31.89 30.75 -19.34
CA GLU A 7 32.17 29.65 -18.40
C GLU A 7 32.46 30.16 -16.98
N ARG A 8 33.21 31.26 -16.86
CA ARG A 8 33.44 31.89 -15.55
C ARG A 8 32.17 32.41 -14.89
N LEU A 9 31.26 32.99 -15.68
CA LEU A 9 29.94 33.43 -15.20
C LEU A 9 29.14 32.24 -14.71
N SER A 10 29.13 31.14 -15.45
CA SER A 10 28.38 29.93 -15.11
C SER A 10 28.91 29.19 -13.88
N GLU A 11 30.18 29.38 -13.52
CA GLU A 11 30.85 28.79 -12.34
C GLU A 11 30.78 29.71 -11.10
N SER A 12 30.36 30.99 -11.24
CA SER A 12 30.24 31.92 -10.11
C SER A 12 29.20 31.43 -9.11
N GLN A 13 29.62 31.22 -7.86
CA GLN A 13 28.73 30.80 -6.77
C GLN A 13 27.61 31.81 -6.54
N THR A 14 27.95 33.10 -6.47
CA THR A 14 26.99 34.18 -6.25
C THR A 14 25.91 34.21 -7.34
N VAL A 15 26.32 34.11 -8.61
CA VAL A 15 25.39 34.08 -9.75
C VAL A 15 24.45 32.88 -9.65
N ARG A 16 25.01 31.68 -9.40
CA ARG A 16 24.19 30.46 -9.30
C ARG A 16 23.21 30.50 -8.13
N GLU A 17 23.64 30.94 -6.95
CA GLU A 17 22.77 31.04 -5.76
C GLU A 17 21.59 31.99 -5.99
N ASN A 18 21.87 33.19 -6.56
CA ASN A 18 20.82 34.15 -6.87
C ASN A 18 19.84 33.63 -7.93
N LEU A 19 20.33 32.97 -8.98
CA LEU A 19 19.48 32.38 -9.99
C LEU A 19 18.67 31.18 -9.46
N ARG A 20 19.24 30.32 -8.61
CA ARG A 20 18.50 29.23 -7.94
C ARG A 20 17.28 29.77 -7.20
N HIS A 21 17.48 30.87 -6.45
CA HIS A 21 16.36 31.51 -5.76
C HIS A 21 15.26 31.98 -6.72
N ILE A 22 15.66 32.56 -7.85
CA ILE A 22 14.73 33.01 -8.90
C ILE A 22 14.01 31.78 -9.48
N PHE A 23 14.73 30.74 -9.92
CA PHE A 23 14.17 29.56 -10.57
C PHE A 23 13.20 28.77 -9.68
N ARG A 24 13.49 28.64 -8.37
CA ARG A 24 12.58 27.98 -7.41
C ARG A 24 11.21 28.64 -7.29
N THR A 25 11.09 29.93 -7.61
CA THR A 25 9.82 30.67 -7.55
C THR A 25 9.08 30.72 -8.89
N ARG A 26 9.63 30.08 -9.93
CA ARG A 26 9.07 30.12 -11.29
C ARG A 26 7.96 29.08 -11.49
N ARG A 27 7.27 29.25 -12.60
CA ARG A 27 6.26 28.30 -13.04
C ARG A 27 6.93 27.20 -13.85
N ILE A 28 6.50 25.97 -13.62
CA ILE A 28 6.77 24.87 -14.55
C ILE A 28 5.78 24.99 -15.70
N GLU A 29 6.28 24.84 -16.91
CA GLU A 29 5.48 24.83 -18.14
C GLU A 29 5.68 23.52 -18.87
N SER A 30 4.61 22.96 -19.42
CA SER A 30 4.70 21.85 -20.35
C SER A 30 3.92 22.14 -21.63
N LYS A 31 4.47 21.68 -22.75
CA LYS A 31 3.92 21.86 -24.11
C LYS A 31 3.96 20.54 -24.85
N ALA A 32 2.88 20.26 -25.61
CA ALA A 32 2.82 19.08 -26.45
C ALA A 32 3.91 19.10 -27.54
N THR A 33 4.58 17.97 -27.72
CA THR A 33 5.50 17.75 -28.82
C THR A 33 4.74 17.38 -30.10
N LYS A 34 5.43 17.35 -31.24
CA LYS A 34 4.84 16.85 -32.50
C LYS A 34 4.44 15.37 -32.40
N ALA A 35 5.14 14.59 -31.59
CA ALA A 35 4.84 13.20 -31.36
C ALA A 35 3.49 13.00 -30.62
N ALA A 36 3.15 13.88 -29.70
CA ALA A 36 1.87 13.85 -29.00
C ALA A 36 0.66 14.01 -29.96
N SER A 37 0.80 14.80 -31.01
CA SER A 37 -0.29 15.05 -31.98
C SER A 37 -0.59 13.84 -32.86
N SER A 38 0.30 12.87 -32.95
CA SER A 38 0.20 11.71 -33.85
C SER A 38 0.02 10.37 -33.13
N ASN A 39 0.04 10.36 -31.78
CA ASN A 39 -0.03 9.13 -30.98
C ASN A 39 -1.26 9.13 -30.07
N ALA A 40 -2.09 8.09 -30.19
CA ALA A 40 -3.28 7.91 -29.34
C ALA A 40 -2.93 7.77 -27.84
N GLU A 41 -1.78 7.19 -27.51
CA GLU A 41 -1.33 7.05 -26.12
C GLU A 41 -1.06 8.39 -25.42
N ALA A 42 -0.79 9.45 -26.19
CA ALA A 42 -0.58 10.79 -25.66
C ALA A 42 -1.88 11.40 -25.10
N SER A 43 -3.07 10.87 -25.45
CA SER A 43 -4.37 11.38 -25.00
C SER A 43 -4.48 11.43 -23.47
N LYS A 44 -3.89 10.47 -22.76
CA LYS A 44 -3.84 10.43 -21.28
C LYS A 44 -3.14 11.64 -20.65
N TYR A 45 -2.36 12.40 -21.42
CA TYR A 45 -1.64 13.60 -20.96
C TYR A 45 -2.24 14.91 -21.52
N ARG A 46 -3.44 14.87 -22.12
CA ARG A 46 -4.05 16.04 -22.80
C ARG A 46 -4.16 17.26 -21.89
N THR A 47 -4.44 17.07 -20.61
CA THR A 47 -4.50 18.13 -19.59
C THR A 47 -3.19 18.88 -19.39
N TYR A 48 -2.07 18.27 -19.77
CA TYR A 48 -0.72 18.85 -19.65
C TYR A 48 -0.15 19.37 -20.97
N PHE A 49 -0.90 19.36 -22.07
CA PHE A 49 -0.41 19.81 -23.39
C PHE A 49 -0.11 21.30 -23.46
N ASN A 50 -0.74 22.10 -22.62
CA ASN A 50 -0.45 23.52 -22.44
C ASN A 50 -0.67 23.90 -20.97
N PHE A 51 0.20 23.37 -20.11
CA PHE A 51 0.06 23.51 -18.67
C PHE A 51 1.09 24.50 -18.12
N SER A 52 0.68 25.30 -17.12
CA SER A 52 1.58 26.20 -16.40
C SER A 52 1.11 26.37 -14.96
N MET A 53 2.00 26.07 -13.99
CA MET A 53 1.71 26.20 -12.57
C MET A 53 2.97 26.62 -11.79
N PRO A 54 2.87 27.43 -10.70
CA PRO A 54 4.01 27.69 -9.83
C PRO A 54 4.63 26.38 -9.30
N LEU A 55 5.95 26.19 -9.52
CA LEU A 55 6.64 24.94 -9.14
C LEU A 55 6.49 24.58 -7.66
N GLN A 56 6.41 25.58 -6.79
CA GLN A 56 6.21 25.39 -5.34
C GLN A 56 4.81 24.89 -4.96
N ARG A 57 3.84 24.97 -5.87
CA ARG A 57 2.42 24.63 -5.62
C ARG A 57 1.94 23.47 -6.47
N ILE A 58 2.78 22.94 -7.35
CA ILE A 58 2.38 21.81 -8.19
C ILE A 58 2.20 20.56 -7.31
N PRO A 59 1.06 19.87 -7.40
CA PRO A 59 0.87 18.59 -6.74
C PRO A 59 1.88 17.55 -7.25
N SER A 60 2.35 16.68 -6.37
CA SER A 60 3.38 15.68 -6.68
C SER A 60 2.98 14.76 -7.83
N HIS A 61 1.71 14.32 -7.87
CA HIS A 61 1.21 13.48 -8.96
C HIS A 61 1.21 14.18 -10.32
N ASN A 62 0.88 15.49 -10.37
CA ASN A 62 0.94 16.26 -11.62
C ASN A 62 2.37 16.40 -12.11
N LEU A 63 3.31 16.67 -11.21
CA LEU A 63 4.73 16.73 -11.56
C LEU A 63 5.23 15.39 -12.10
N LEU A 64 4.91 14.28 -11.45
CA LEU A 64 5.29 12.95 -11.90
C LEU A 64 4.66 12.60 -13.24
N ALA A 65 3.37 12.93 -13.47
CA ALA A 65 2.70 12.74 -14.75
C ALA A 65 3.37 13.52 -15.89
N ILE A 66 3.70 14.80 -15.63
CA ILE A 66 4.38 15.68 -16.60
C ILE A 66 5.76 15.14 -16.96
N LEU A 67 6.56 14.74 -15.95
CA LEU A 67 7.90 14.22 -16.17
C LEU A 67 7.89 12.84 -16.86
N ARG A 68 6.89 12.01 -16.56
CA ARG A 68 6.67 10.75 -17.28
C ARG A 68 6.36 11.01 -18.75
N ALA A 69 5.44 11.94 -19.03
CA ALA A 69 5.10 12.31 -20.40
C ALA A 69 6.27 12.94 -21.18
N GLU A 70 7.18 13.65 -20.50
CA GLU A 70 8.43 14.13 -21.06
C GLU A 70 9.37 12.98 -21.41
N ASN A 71 9.55 12.03 -20.50
CA ASN A 71 10.36 10.82 -20.74
C ASN A 71 9.81 9.95 -21.87
N GLU A 72 8.49 9.88 -22.03
CA GLU A 72 7.81 9.22 -23.14
C GLU A 72 7.88 10.04 -24.46
N GLY A 73 8.41 11.27 -24.41
CA GLY A 73 8.58 12.15 -25.58
C GLY A 73 7.32 12.90 -26.02
N PHE A 74 6.25 12.87 -25.24
CA PHE A 74 4.98 13.55 -25.57
C PHE A 74 4.95 15.01 -25.12
N LEU A 75 5.69 15.37 -24.06
CA LEU A 75 5.79 16.73 -23.57
C LEU A 75 7.22 17.27 -23.67
N SER A 76 7.33 18.59 -23.74
CA SER A 76 8.55 19.35 -23.49
C SER A 76 8.32 20.18 -22.24
N VAL A 77 9.19 20.04 -21.25
CA VAL A 77 9.05 20.66 -19.92
C VAL A 77 10.12 21.73 -19.73
N GLY A 78 9.76 22.84 -19.09
CA GLY A 78 10.67 23.93 -18.78
C GLY A 78 10.19 24.79 -17.62
N LEU A 79 11.03 25.74 -17.21
CA LEU A 79 10.66 26.76 -16.24
C LEU A 79 10.52 28.12 -16.93
N ASP A 80 9.45 28.85 -16.61
CA ASP A 80 9.22 30.23 -17.11
C ASP A 80 10.16 31.21 -16.40
N ALA A 81 11.44 31.17 -16.78
CA ALA A 81 12.44 32.08 -16.28
C ALA A 81 12.70 33.19 -17.32
N ASP A 82 12.29 34.43 -16.99
CA ASP A 82 12.45 35.60 -17.82
C ASP A 82 13.95 35.84 -18.15
N PRO A 83 14.39 35.64 -19.41
CA PRO A 83 15.80 35.77 -19.79
C PRO A 83 16.38 37.16 -19.54
N GLU A 84 15.59 38.21 -19.71
CA GLU A 84 16.03 39.59 -19.53
C GLU A 84 16.28 39.89 -18.05
N LYS A 85 15.37 39.48 -17.16
CA LYS A 85 15.55 39.67 -15.72
C LYS A 85 16.72 38.85 -15.18
N CYS A 86 16.85 37.60 -15.62
CA CYS A 86 17.99 36.74 -15.25
C CYS A 86 19.30 37.32 -15.77
N GLY A 87 19.37 37.75 -17.03
CA GLY A 87 20.55 38.38 -17.63
C GLY A 87 20.97 39.65 -16.89
N ASN A 88 20.01 40.52 -16.57
CA ASN A 88 20.29 41.73 -15.79
C ASN A 88 20.83 41.42 -14.39
N LYS A 89 20.28 40.39 -13.72
CA LYS A 89 20.78 39.94 -12.41
C LYS A 89 22.19 39.40 -12.49
N ILE A 90 22.50 38.55 -13.49
CA ILE A 90 23.86 38.02 -13.72
C ILE A 90 24.85 39.15 -13.96
N TYR A 91 24.48 40.09 -14.85
CA TYR A 91 25.32 41.24 -15.16
C TYR A 91 25.63 42.07 -13.92
N TYR A 92 24.63 42.35 -13.09
CA TYR A 92 24.76 43.12 -11.85
C TYR A 92 25.67 42.41 -10.85
N ASP A 93 25.41 41.14 -10.57
CA ASP A 93 26.18 40.34 -9.62
C ASP A 93 27.65 40.22 -10.02
N PHE A 94 27.91 39.95 -11.32
CA PHE A 94 29.24 39.87 -11.85
C PHE A 94 29.98 41.20 -11.78
N CYS A 95 29.33 42.32 -12.14
CA CYS A 95 29.95 43.64 -12.05
C CYS A 95 30.28 44.06 -10.60
N GLN A 96 29.41 43.72 -9.65
CA GLN A 96 29.64 43.96 -8.22
C GLN A 96 30.82 43.11 -7.70
N GLU A 97 30.84 41.82 -8.00
CA GLU A 97 31.89 40.89 -7.55
C GLU A 97 33.29 41.32 -8.04
N HIS A 98 33.37 41.81 -9.28
CA HIS A 98 34.62 42.16 -9.91
C HIS A 98 34.94 43.66 -9.91
N ARG A 99 34.12 44.49 -9.29
CA ARG A 99 34.25 45.96 -9.21
C ARG A 99 34.51 46.64 -10.57
N TYR A 100 33.82 46.22 -11.62
CA TYR A 100 33.92 46.86 -12.94
C TYR A 100 33.13 48.17 -12.92
N PRO A 101 33.80 49.37 -13.07
CA PRO A 101 33.08 50.62 -13.33
C PRO A 101 32.61 50.55 -14.76
N GLY A 102 31.29 50.67 -14.98
CA GLY A 102 30.69 50.56 -16.29
C GLY A 102 31.40 51.41 -17.36
N SER A 103 31.55 50.88 -18.56
CA SER A 103 31.68 51.68 -19.76
C SER A 103 31.96 50.89 -21.06
N LYS A 104 33.18 50.79 -21.50
CA LYS A 104 33.55 50.32 -22.85
C LYS A 104 33.45 48.80 -23.06
N LEU A 105 33.36 48.04 -21.98
CA LEU A 105 33.22 46.57 -22.00
C LEU A 105 31.79 46.07 -21.68
N ALA A 106 30.86 47.00 -21.45
CA ALA A 106 29.50 46.65 -21.03
C ALA A 106 28.81 45.74 -22.04
N ASP A 107 28.92 46.07 -23.33
CA ASP A 107 28.26 45.30 -24.40
C ASP A 107 28.86 43.89 -24.55
N GLN A 108 30.19 43.76 -24.41
CA GLN A 108 30.89 42.46 -24.45
C GLN A 108 30.51 41.61 -23.24
N ILE A 109 30.39 42.20 -22.05
CA ILE A 109 29.92 41.49 -20.84
C ILE A 109 28.46 41.05 -21.02
N ARG A 110 27.58 41.89 -21.56
CA ARG A 110 26.19 41.53 -21.83
C ARG A 110 26.09 40.38 -22.84
N GLN A 111 26.85 40.39 -23.92
CA GLN A 111 26.90 39.27 -24.88
C GLN A 111 27.39 37.97 -24.19
N ALA A 112 28.38 38.06 -23.33
CA ALA A 112 28.90 36.92 -22.57
C ALA A 112 27.86 36.41 -21.52
N VAL A 113 27.07 37.31 -20.92
CA VAL A 113 25.96 36.97 -20.01
C VAL A 113 24.87 36.25 -20.77
N ASP A 114 24.45 36.75 -21.94
CA ASP A 114 23.43 36.12 -22.78
C ASP A 114 23.84 34.72 -23.23
N ASP A 115 25.10 34.52 -23.62
CA ASP A 115 25.64 33.20 -23.97
C ASP A 115 25.70 32.28 -22.74
N ALA A 116 26.24 32.79 -21.63
CA ALA A 116 26.30 32.02 -20.37
C ALA A 116 24.91 31.57 -19.87
N TYR A 117 23.93 32.47 -19.96
CA TYR A 117 22.57 32.18 -19.54
C TYR A 117 21.95 31.08 -20.41
N LYS A 118 21.82 31.33 -21.72
CA LYS A 118 21.11 30.44 -22.64
C LYS A 118 21.76 29.08 -22.80
N ARG A 119 23.08 29.04 -22.87
CA ARG A 119 23.83 27.81 -23.16
C ARG A 119 24.19 26.99 -21.92
N LEU A 120 24.44 27.64 -20.78
CA LEU A 120 25.01 26.99 -19.60
C LEU A 120 24.09 27.05 -18.37
N LEU A 121 23.61 28.25 -17.99
CA LEU A 121 22.93 28.45 -16.72
C LEU A 121 21.47 27.98 -16.76
N GLU A 122 20.70 28.43 -17.76
CA GLU A 122 19.28 28.08 -17.88
C GLU A 122 19.06 26.57 -17.97
N PRO A 123 19.71 25.80 -18.88
CA PRO A 123 19.52 24.35 -18.93
C PRO A 123 19.98 23.65 -17.64
N SER A 124 21.13 24.07 -17.11
CA SER A 124 21.68 23.47 -15.89
C SER A 124 20.81 23.71 -14.66
N LEU A 125 20.31 24.93 -14.48
CA LEU A 125 19.46 25.29 -13.33
C LEU A 125 18.04 24.74 -13.47
N THR A 126 17.48 24.71 -14.68
CA THR A 126 16.18 24.06 -14.94
C THR A 126 16.26 22.59 -14.51
N ASN A 127 17.25 21.86 -15.00
CA ASN A 127 17.42 20.44 -14.62
C ASN A 127 17.63 20.25 -13.11
N GLU A 128 18.46 21.12 -12.49
CA GLU A 128 18.72 21.08 -11.05
C GLU A 128 17.44 21.30 -10.24
N ILE A 129 16.68 22.34 -10.54
CA ILE A 129 15.48 22.73 -9.78
C ILE A 129 14.31 21.77 -10.02
N VAL A 130 14.13 21.28 -11.27
CA VAL A 130 13.12 20.25 -11.56
C VAL A 130 13.47 18.94 -10.86
N LYS A 131 14.74 18.57 -10.80
CA LYS A 131 15.20 17.40 -10.04
C LYS A 131 14.92 17.54 -8.53
N GLU A 132 15.24 18.71 -7.93
CA GLU A 132 14.88 18.97 -6.52
C GLU A 132 13.37 18.85 -6.27
N ALA A 133 12.55 19.33 -7.19
CA ALA A 133 11.10 19.23 -7.09
C ALA A 133 10.63 17.76 -7.24
N LYS A 134 11.24 17.01 -8.17
CA LYS A 134 10.97 15.56 -8.33
C LYS A 134 11.31 14.77 -7.07
N GLU A 135 12.48 15.01 -6.46
CA GLU A 135 12.89 14.32 -5.23
C GLU A 135 11.86 14.51 -4.09
N LYS A 136 11.28 15.71 -3.97
CA LYS A 136 10.18 15.97 -3.02
C LYS A 136 8.91 15.22 -3.39
N ALA A 137 8.53 15.25 -4.66
CA ALA A 137 7.36 14.55 -5.16
C ALA A 137 7.48 13.03 -4.97
N ASP A 138 8.68 12.47 -5.17
CA ASP A 138 8.96 11.06 -4.93
C ASP A 138 8.73 10.70 -3.45
N ILE A 139 9.26 11.48 -2.51
CA ILE A 139 9.10 11.24 -1.07
C ILE A 139 7.62 11.30 -0.65
N GLU A 140 6.88 12.30 -1.11
CA GLU A 140 5.44 12.43 -0.81
C GLU A 140 4.65 11.25 -1.36
N SER A 141 4.87 10.87 -2.62
CA SER A 141 4.18 9.75 -3.25
C SER A 141 4.54 8.41 -2.59
N ILE A 142 5.82 8.17 -2.28
CA ILE A 142 6.28 6.97 -1.59
C ILE A 142 5.65 6.84 -0.19
N ASN A 143 5.42 7.94 0.52
CA ASN A 143 4.72 7.89 1.79
C ASN A 143 3.27 7.44 1.63
N VAL A 144 2.55 7.97 0.64
CA VAL A 144 1.19 7.53 0.31
C VAL A 144 1.17 6.03 -0.06
N PHE A 145 2.13 5.57 -0.87
CA PHE A 145 2.23 4.15 -1.22
C PHE A 145 2.49 3.26 0.00
N GLY A 146 3.30 3.72 0.96
CA GLY A 146 3.48 3.02 2.24
C GLY A 146 2.20 2.95 3.07
N GLU A 147 1.41 4.03 3.10
CA GLU A 147 0.10 4.05 3.77
C GLU A 147 -0.89 3.09 3.09
N ASN A 148 -0.96 3.08 1.76
CA ASN A 148 -1.80 2.15 1.00
C ASN A 148 -1.39 0.69 1.24
N LEU A 149 -0.09 0.39 1.24
CA LEU A 149 0.41 -0.94 1.58
C LEU A 149 0.03 -1.35 3.01
N THR A 150 0.14 -0.43 3.98
CA THR A 150 -0.28 -0.69 5.37
C THR A 150 -1.75 -1.10 5.43
N GLN A 151 -2.62 -0.38 4.74
CA GLN A 151 -4.05 -0.65 4.70
C GLN A 151 -4.36 -2.00 4.04
N LEU A 152 -3.65 -2.33 2.96
CA LEU A 152 -3.79 -3.61 2.27
C LEU A 152 -3.39 -4.79 3.17
N LEU A 153 -2.21 -4.69 3.82
CA LEU A 153 -1.68 -5.73 4.70
C LEU A 153 -2.51 -5.90 5.99
N LEU A 154 -3.03 -4.80 6.53
CA LEU A 154 -3.85 -4.79 7.74
C LEU A 154 -5.36 -4.87 7.43
N SER A 155 -5.75 -5.27 6.22
CA SER A 155 -7.14 -5.53 5.89
C SER A 155 -7.72 -6.62 6.79
N ALA A 156 -9.02 -6.53 7.05
CA ALA A 156 -9.73 -7.39 7.98
C ALA A 156 -9.76 -8.85 7.51
N PRO A 157 -9.20 -9.80 8.26
CA PRO A 157 -9.26 -11.22 7.93
C PRO A 157 -10.63 -11.81 8.28
N VAL A 158 -11.10 -12.80 7.51
CA VAL A 158 -12.24 -13.64 7.93
C VAL A 158 -11.81 -14.74 8.90
N GLY A 159 -10.51 -15.00 9.02
CA GLY A 159 -9.93 -16.03 9.88
C GLY A 159 -9.94 -17.42 9.23
N GLN A 160 -9.77 -18.43 10.09
CA GLN A 160 -9.67 -19.85 9.68
C GLN A 160 -11.06 -20.42 9.37
N LYS A 161 -11.48 -20.27 8.10
CA LYS A 161 -12.78 -20.75 7.59
C LYS A 161 -12.59 -21.53 6.31
N ARG A 162 -13.46 -22.52 6.09
CA ARG A 162 -13.52 -23.25 4.82
C ARG A 162 -13.93 -22.30 3.71
N THR A 163 -13.03 -22.08 2.78
CA THR A 163 -13.12 -21.00 1.79
C THR A 163 -13.19 -21.55 0.39
N MET A 164 -14.22 -21.17 -0.37
CA MET A 164 -14.20 -21.29 -1.82
C MET A 164 -13.63 -20.01 -2.41
N ALA A 165 -12.61 -20.11 -3.27
CA ALA A 165 -12.10 -18.95 -3.99
C ALA A 165 -12.34 -19.09 -5.48
N ILE A 166 -12.71 -17.98 -6.11
CA ILE A 166 -13.04 -17.90 -7.52
C ILE A 166 -12.12 -16.84 -8.15
N ASP A 167 -11.31 -17.27 -9.12
CA ASP A 167 -10.57 -16.39 -10.03
C ASP A 167 -11.42 -16.21 -11.30
N PRO A 168 -12.10 -15.04 -11.49
CA PRO A 168 -13.05 -14.82 -12.56
C PRO A 168 -12.40 -14.79 -13.94
N GLY A 169 -13.13 -15.21 -14.98
CA GLY A 169 -12.65 -15.12 -16.36
C GLY A 169 -13.70 -15.48 -17.39
N PHE A 170 -13.69 -14.75 -18.53
CA PHE A 170 -14.62 -15.02 -19.64
C PHE A 170 -14.17 -16.20 -20.50
N ARG A 171 -13.06 -16.09 -21.22
CA ARG A 171 -12.63 -17.08 -22.22
C ARG A 171 -12.13 -18.39 -21.60
N ASN A 172 -11.33 -18.29 -20.56
CA ASN A 172 -10.69 -19.43 -19.89
C ASN A 172 -11.54 -19.99 -18.75
N GLY A 173 -12.77 -19.50 -18.56
CA GLY A 173 -13.65 -19.86 -17.46
C GLY A 173 -13.23 -19.28 -16.12
N CYS A 174 -14.09 -19.45 -15.12
CA CYS A 174 -13.80 -19.11 -13.73
C CYS A 174 -13.12 -20.32 -13.06
N LYS A 175 -11.95 -20.11 -12.46
CA LYS A 175 -11.24 -21.15 -11.72
C LYS A 175 -11.70 -21.12 -10.29
N ILE A 176 -12.17 -22.23 -9.79
CA ILE A 176 -12.63 -22.41 -8.42
C ILE A 176 -11.66 -23.31 -7.67
N VAL A 177 -11.37 -22.93 -6.45
CA VAL A 177 -10.66 -23.79 -5.49
C VAL A 177 -11.43 -23.85 -4.17
N CYS A 178 -11.42 -25.01 -3.54
CA CYS A 178 -11.95 -25.20 -2.19
C CYS A 178 -10.78 -25.39 -1.23
N LEU A 179 -10.74 -24.61 -0.14
CA LEU A 179 -9.68 -24.61 0.86
C LEU A 179 -10.24 -25.03 2.22
N ASP A 180 -9.42 -25.76 2.99
CA ASP A 180 -9.70 -26.03 4.40
C ASP A 180 -9.42 -24.80 5.29
N GLU A 181 -9.64 -24.92 6.59
CA GLU A 181 -9.44 -23.87 7.59
C GLU A 181 -7.96 -23.43 7.71
N GLN A 182 -7.02 -24.22 7.23
CA GLN A 182 -5.59 -23.93 7.20
C GLN A 182 -5.14 -23.36 5.85
N GLY A 183 -6.05 -23.25 4.87
CA GLY A 183 -5.76 -22.78 3.52
C GLY A 183 -5.09 -23.84 2.63
N ASN A 184 -5.20 -25.14 2.98
CA ASN A 184 -4.76 -26.23 2.11
C ASN A 184 -5.80 -26.48 1.02
N LEU A 185 -5.34 -26.78 -0.18
CA LEU A 185 -6.20 -27.09 -1.33
C LEU A 185 -6.87 -28.45 -1.14
N LEU A 186 -8.21 -28.47 -1.16
CA LEU A 186 -9.04 -29.67 -1.09
C LEU A 186 -9.49 -30.12 -2.49
N HIS A 187 -9.89 -29.16 -3.33
CA HIS A 187 -10.42 -29.42 -4.67
C HIS A 187 -10.25 -28.18 -5.56
N HIS A 188 -10.18 -28.38 -6.85
CA HIS A 188 -10.26 -27.31 -7.85
C HIS A 188 -11.06 -27.74 -9.08
N GLU A 189 -11.77 -26.78 -9.71
CA GLU A 189 -12.53 -27.00 -10.93
C GLU A 189 -12.60 -25.71 -11.76
N ILE A 190 -12.82 -25.84 -13.07
CA ILE A 190 -13.06 -24.70 -13.97
C ILE A 190 -14.51 -24.75 -14.42
N ILE A 191 -15.24 -23.67 -14.20
CA ILE A 191 -16.63 -23.50 -14.65
C ILE A 191 -16.73 -22.40 -15.71
N PHE A 192 -17.77 -22.44 -16.53
CA PHE A 192 -17.99 -21.52 -17.65
C PHE A 192 -19.37 -20.86 -17.58
N PRO A 193 -19.65 -20.04 -16.54
CA PRO A 193 -20.96 -19.40 -16.39
C PRO A 193 -21.22 -18.26 -17.38
N HIS A 194 -20.13 -17.69 -17.96
CA HIS A 194 -20.15 -16.51 -18.81
C HIS A 194 -20.01 -16.82 -20.30
N PRO A 195 -20.36 -15.87 -21.20
CA PRO A 195 -20.06 -15.99 -22.62
C PRO A 195 -18.54 -16.15 -22.86
N PRO A 196 -18.12 -16.88 -23.93
CA PRO A 196 -18.94 -17.45 -24.99
C PRO A 196 -19.61 -18.80 -24.68
N GLN A 197 -19.13 -19.55 -23.67
CA GLN A 197 -19.63 -20.91 -23.39
C GLN A 197 -21.00 -20.92 -22.72
N SER A 198 -21.25 -20.03 -21.76
CA SER A 198 -22.53 -19.84 -21.08
C SER A 198 -23.15 -21.12 -20.48
N GLU A 199 -22.35 -22.01 -19.89
CA GLU A 199 -22.77 -23.26 -19.24
C GLU A 199 -23.40 -23.01 -17.85
N LYS A 200 -24.37 -22.10 -17.74
CA LYS A 200 -24.90 -21.59 -16.46
C LYS A 200 -25.43 -22.71 -15.55
N ILE A 201 -26.26 -23.60 -16.07
CA ILE A 201 -26.90 -24.67 -15.24
C ILE A 201 -25.83 -25.61 -14.69
N LYS A 202 -24.90 -26.06 -15.54
CA LYS A 202 -23.81 -26.94 -15.12
C LYS A 202 -22.94 -26.26 -14.05
N SER A 203 -22.64 -24.98 -14.24
CA SER A 203 -21.86 -24.18 -13.29
C SER A 203 -22.58 -24.01 -11.95
N ILE A 204 -23.91 -23.79 -11.95
CA ILE A 204 -24.71 -23.73 -10.72
C ILE A 204 -24.64 -25.06 -9.96
N MET A 205 -24.84 -26.18 -10.65
CA MET A 205 -24.79 -27.52 -10.03
C MET A 205 -23.41 -27.81 -9.43
N ALA A 206 -22.33 -27.47 -10.14
CA ALA A 206 -20.96 -27.65 -9.67
C ALA A 206 -20.69 -26.84 -8.40
N VAL A 207 -21.03 -25.53 -8.40
CA VAL A 207 -20.82 -24.66 -7.23
C VAL A 207 -21.64 -25.14 -6.03
N SER A 208 -22.94 -25.46 -6.22
CA SER A 208 -23.78 -25.97 -5.12
C SER A 208 -23.23 -27.28 -4.55
N SER A 209 -22.79 -28.22 -5.41
CA SER A 209 -22.21 -29.48 -4.95
C SER A 209 -20.94 -29.25 -4.13
N MET A 210 -20.05 -28.36 -4.60
CA MET A 210 -18.81 -28.03 -3.88
C MET A 210 -19.06 -27.35 -2.54
N ILE A 211 -20.07 -26.46 -2.43
CA ILE A 211 -20.44 -25.83 -1.17
C ILE A 211 -20.83 -26.89 -0.13
N ASP A 212 -21.66 -27.85 -0.52
CA ASP A 212 -22.14 -28.91 0.38
C ASP A 212 -21.02 -29.92 0.70
N GLU A 213 -20.30 -30.40 -0.31
CA GLU A 213 -19.27 -31.45 -0.17
C GLU A 213 -18.10 -31.00 0.71
N TYR A 214 -17.63 -29.77 0.51
CA TYR A 214 -16.50 -29.21 1.24
C TYR A 214 -16.90 -28.35 2.44
N ALA A 215 -18.21 -28.27 2.77
CA ALA A 215 -18.77 -27.49 3.86
C ALA A 215 -18.25 -26.04 3.86
N ILE A 216 -18.36 -25.36 2.72
CA ILE A 216 -17.87 -24.01 2.54
C ILE A 216 -18.61 -23.02 3.42
N GLU A 217 -17.90 -22.16 4.12
CA GLU A 217 -18.42 -21.11 5.00
C GLU A 217 -18.33 -19.71 4.37
N VAL A 218 -17.33 -19.49 3.49
CA VAL A 218 -17.13 -18.20 2.82
C VAL A 218 -16.70 -18.39 1.37
N ILE A 219 -17.07 -17.44 0.52
CA ILE A 219 -16.71 -17.41 -0.90
C ILE A 219 -15.90 -16.12 -1.14
N ALA A 220 -14.70 -16.26 -1.71
CA ALA A 220 -13.84 -15.18 -2.16
C ALA A 220 -13.92 -15.05 -3.68
N ILE A 221 -14.26 -13.87 -4.21
CA ILE A 221 -14.26 -13.58 -5.64
C ILE A 221 -13.17 -12.57 -5.92
N GLY A 222 -12.24 -12.87 -6.85
CA GLY A 222 -11.24 -11.92 -7.30
C GLY A 222 -11.88 -10.68 -7.96
N ASN A 223 -11.31 -9.49 -7.76
CA ASN A 223 -11.87 -8.23 -8.27
C ASN A 223 -11.43 -7.87 -9.71
N GLY A 224 -10.85 -8.80 -10.45
CA GLY A 224 -10.41 -8.58 -11.82
C GLY A 224 -11.49 -8.71 -12.88
N THR A 225 -11.05 -9.04 -14.10
CA THR A 225 -11.96 -9.21 -15.25
C THR A 225 -13.08 -10.22 -14.95
N ALA A 226 -14.33 -9.90 -15.29
CA ALA A 226 -15.53 -10.70 -15.03
C ALA A 226 -15.91 -10.89 -13.55
N SER A 227 -15.36 -10.08 -12.64
CA SER A 227 -15.69 -10.14 -11.21
C SER A 227 -17.17 -9.94 -10.94
N ARG A 228 -17.79 -8.92 -11.51
CA ARG A 228 -19.21 -8.57 -11.33
C ARG A 228 -20.16 -9.64 -11.87
N GLU A 229 -19.90 -10.07 -13.09
CA GLU A 229 -20.68 -11.13 -13.72
C GLU A 229 -20.60 -12.42 -12.89
N THR A 230 -19.45 -12.66 -12.25
CA THR A 230 -19.26 -13.80 -11.35
C THR A 230 -19.98 -13.60 -10.02
N GLU A 231 -19.97 -12.40 -9.45
CA GLU A 231 -20.76 -12.07 -8.26
C GLU A 231 -22.26 -12.23 -8.52
N ASP A 232 -22.76 -11.72 -9.64
CA ASP A 232 -24.16 -11.89 -10.06
C ASP A 232 -24.52 -13.34 -10.37
N PHE A 233 -23.58 -14.11 -10.89
CA PHE A 233 -23.75 -15.54 -11.06
C PHE A 233 -23.89 -16.24 -9.71
N ILE A 234 -23.03 -15.95 -8.74
CA ILE A 234 -23.07 -16.54 -7.39
C ILE A 234 -24.36 -16.20 -6.65
N LYS A 235 -24.88 -14.98 -6.76
CA LYS A 235 -26.21 -14.60 -6.23
C LYS A 235 -27.34 -15.49 -6.78
N ARG A 236 -27.23 -15.94 -8.04
CA ARG A 236 -28.22 -16.81 -8.70
C ARG A 236 -28.06 -18.30 -8.38
N VAL A 237 -26.95 -18.71 -7.80
CA VAL A 237 -26.73 -20.11 -7.35
C VAL A 237 -27.69 -20.51 -6.22
N GLY A 238 -28.13 -19.54 -5.43
CA GLY A 238 -28.97 -19.81 -4.26
C GLY A 238 -28.17 -20.41 -3.11
N ILE A 239 -27.05 -19.79 -2.80
CA ILE A 239 -26.15 -20.20 -1.71
C ILE A 239 -26.88 -20.16 -0.36
N PRO A 240 -26.52 -21.02 0.62
CA PRO A 240 -27.07 -20.98 1.97
C PRO A 240 -26.83 -19.63 2.66
N GLU A 241 -27.77 -19.13 3.46
CA GLU A 241 -27.69 -17.82 4.14
C GLU A 241 -26.48 -17.69 5.09
N ASN A 242 -25.96 -18.79 5.58
CA ASN A 242 -24.78 -18.81 6.43
C ASN A 242 -23.45 -18.72 5.67
N VAL A 243 -23.47 -18.84 4.34
CA VAL A 243 -22.28 -18.69 3.48
C VAL A 243 -22.16 -17.25 3.02
N LYS A 244 -21.05 -16.61 3.36
CA LYS A 244 -20.82 -15.19 3.07
C LYS A 244 -19.93 -15.02 1.85
N VAL A 245 -20.23 -14.01 1.04
CA VAL A 245 -19.48 -13.70 -0.20
C VAL A 245 -18.69 -12.41 -0.02
N PHE A 246 -17.43 -12.44 -0.45
CA PHE A 246 -16.50 -11.31 -0.36
C PHE A 246 -15.77 -11.11 -1.69
N THR A 247 -15.63 -9.86 -2.10
CA THR A 247 -14.74 -9.48 -3.19
C THR A 247 -13.33 -9.22 -2.62
N VAL A 248 -12.32 -9.79 -3.27
CA VAL A 248 -10.92 -9.77 -2.81
C VAL A 248 -10.02 -9.22 -3.90
N SER A 249 -9.10 -8.32 -3.56
CA SER A 249 -8.09 -7.83 -4.51
C SER A 249 -7.20 -8.97 -4.99
N GLU A 250 -7.06 -9.10 -6.32
CA GLU A 250 -6.17 -10.07 -6.96
C GLU A 250 -4.79 -9.48 -7.32
N ASP A 251 -4.50 -8.22 -6.94
CA ASP A 251 -3.22 -7.56 -7.23
C ASP A 251 -2.03 -8.43 -6.81
N GLY A 252 -1.11 -8.68 -7.75
CA GLY A 252 0.03 -9.55 -7.52
C GLY A 252 -0.26 -11.05 -7.41
N ALA A 253 -1.52 -11.53 -7.55
CA ALA A 253 -1.82 -12.97 -7.51
C ALA A 253 -1.14 -13.74 -8.66
N SER A 254 -1.07 -13.13 -9.84
CA SER A 254 -0.33 -13.67 -10.98
C SER A 254 1.17 -13.77 -10.73
N ILE A 255 1.75 -12.83 -9.99
CA ILE A 255 3.17 -12.83 -9.61
C ILE A 255 3.44 -13.94 -8.60
N TYR A 256 2.58 -14.06 -7.57
CA TYR A 256 2.66 -15.17 -6.63
C TYR A 256 2.57 -16.52 -7.36
N SER A 257 1.57 -16.71 -8.21
CA SER A 257 1.33 -18.00 -8.90
C SER A 257 2.51 -18.47 -9.74
N ALA A 258 3.28 -17.54 -10.32
CA ALA A 258 4.50 -17.80 -11.08
C ALA A 258 5.77 -17.90 -10.21
N SER A 259 5.70 -17.56 -8.93
CA SER A 259 6.85 -17.52 -8.02
C SER A 259 7.37 -18.90 -7.67
N GLU A 260 8.61 -18.95 -7.17
CA GLU A 260 9.19 -20.17 -6.63
C GLU A 260 8.45 -20.65 -5.37
N VAL A 261 7.99 -19.72 -4.55
CA VAL A 261 7.18 -19.97 -3.35
C VAL A 261 5.94 -20.79 -3.70
N ALA A 262 5.17 -20.33 -4.69
CA ALA A 262 3.95 -21.01 -5.11
C ALA A 262 4.23 -22.39 -5.73
N ARG A 263 5.36 -22.54 -6.43
CA ARG A 263 5.80 -23.86 -6.95
C ARG A 263 6.18 -24.83 -5.85
N GLN A 264 6.76 -24.34 -4.77
CA GLN A 264 7.11 -25.18 -3.61
C GLN A 264 5.87 -25.56 -2.79
N GLU A 265 4.91 -24.63 -2.63
CA GLU A 265 3.65 -24.88 -1.91
C GLU A 265 2.71 -25.82 -2.69
N PHE A 266 2.68 -25.71 -4.00
CA PHE A 266 1.80 -26.46 -4.91
C PHE A 266 2.56 -26.94 -6.14
N PRO A 267 3.45 -27.95 -6.01
CA PRO A 267 4.30 -28.41 -7.11
C PRO A 267 3.51 -29.02 -8.27
N ASP A 268 2.40 -29.67 -7.99
CA ASP A 268 1.60 -30.41 -8.95
C ASP A 268 0.49 -29.55 -9.60
N GLU A 269 0.28 -28.31 -9.14
CA GLU A 269 -0.77 -27.44 -9.61
C GLU A 269 -0.27 -26.43 -10.66
N ASP A 270 -1.15 -26.02 -11.56
CA ASP A 270 -0.82 -24.99 -12.54
C ASP A 270 -0.89 -23.57 -11.95
N VAL A 271 -0.43 -22.58 -12.74
CA VAL A 271 -0.39 -21.17 -12.31
C VAL A 271 -1.77 -20.59 -12.02
N THR A 272 -2.83 -21.09 -12.67
CA THR A 272 -4.19 -20.53 -12.50
C THR A 272 -4.79 -21.02 -11.20
N VAL A 273 -4.58 -22.29 -10.83
CA VAL A 273 -4.99 -22.86 -9.53
C VAL A 273 -4.26 -22.17 -8.39
N ARG A 274 -2.93 -21.98 -8.52
CA ARG A 274 -2.13 -21.25 -7.50
C ARG A 274 -2.64 -19.81 -7.32
N GLY A 275 -3.05 -19.15 -8.40
CA GLY A 275 -3.65 -17.80 -8.34
C GLY A 275 -4.95 -17.79 -7.54
N ALA A 276 -5.86 -18.70 -7.84
CA ALA A 276 -7.13 -18.84 -7.12
C ALA A 276 -6.93 -19.19 -5.63
N VAL A 277 -5.97 -20.07 -5.30
CA VAL A 277 -5.59 -20.35 -3.90
C VAL A 277 -5.13 -19.08 -3.18
N SER A 278 -4.31 -18.26 -3.83
CA SER A 278 -3.87 -16.98 -3.23
C SER A 278 -5.05 -16.05 -2.94
N ILE A 279 -6.03 -15.93 -3.84
CA ILE A 279 -7.25 -15.15 -3.62
C ILE A 279 -7.99 -15.62 -2.35
N GLY A 280 -8.17 -16.94 -2.19
CA GLY A 280 -8.81 -17.50 -1.00
C GLY A 280 -8.03 -17.24 0.30
N ARG A 281 -6.73 -17.46 0.27
CA ARG A 281 -5.87 -17.25 1.44
C ARG A 281 -5.78 -15.78 1.85
N ARG A 282 -5.88 -14.83 0.90
CA ARG A 282 -5.96 -13.39 1.21
C ARG A 282 -7.23 -13.03 1.97
N LEU A 283 -8.37 -13.70 1.68
CA LEU A 283 -9.58 -13.51 2.47
C LEU A 283 -9.41 -14.07 3.88
N MET A 284 -8.75 -15.22 4.03
CA MET A 284 -8.47 -15.84 5.33
C MET A 284 -7.54 -14.98 6.19
N ASP A 285 -6.39 -14.56 5.65
CA ASP A 285 -5.42 -13.65 6.29
C ASP A 285 -4.59 -12.90 5.22
N PRO A 286 -4.94 -11.64 4.92
CA PRO A 286 -4.24 -10.84 3.92
C PRO A 286 -2.74 -10.70 4.21
N LEU A 287 -2.37 -10.44 5.47
CA LEU A 287 -0.98 -10.25 5.86
C LEU A 287 -0.14 -11.50 5.59
N SER A 288 -0.61 -12.66 6.04
CA SER A 288 0.11 -13.93 5.90
C SER A 288 0.34 -14.35 4.44
N GLU A 289 -0.56 -13.98 3.54
CA GLU A 289 -0.44 -14.30 2.13
C GLU A 289 0.38 -13.26 1.35
N LEU A 290 0.10 -11.97 1.55
CA LEU A 290 0.72 -10.89 0.78
C LEU A 290 2.22 -10.71 1.06
N VAL A 291 2.71 -11.09 2.23
CA VAL A 291 4.16 -11.07 2.53
C VAL A 291 4.99 -12.05 1.69
N LYS A 292 4.36 -12.98 0.98
CA LYS A 292 5.01 -13.90 0.03
C LYS A 292 5.34 -13.23 -1.30
N ILE A 293 4.79 -12.05 -1.56
CA ILE A 293 4.93 -11.29 -2.80
C ILE A 293 5.87 -10.12 -2.53
N ASP A 294 6.74 -9.79 -3.49
CA ASP A 294 7.53 -8.55 -3.43
C ASP A 294 6.58 -7.35 -3.29
N PRO A 295 6.68 -6.53 -2.24
CA PRO A 295 5.78 -5.41 -2.02
C PRO A 295 5.69 -4.43 -3.20
N LYS A 296 6.75 -4.32 -4.00
CA LYS A 296 6.75 -3.53 -5.26
C LYS A 296 5.84 -4.09 -6.34
N SER A 297 5.44 -5.34 -6.23
CA SER A 297 4.53 -6.00 -7.16
C SER A 297 3.06 -5.87 -6.77
N LEU A 298 2.78 -5.31 -5.60
CA LEU A 298 1.44 -4.93 -5.17
C LEU A 298 1.10 -3.55 -5.74
N GLY A 299 -0.08 -3.40 -6.29
CA GLY A 299 -0.56 -2.16 -6.89
C GLY A 299 -0.92 -1.10 -5.84
N VAL A 300 0.09 -0.46 -5.23
CA VAL A 300 -0.12 0.50 -4.14
C VAL A 300 -0.16 1.96 -4.59
N GLY A 301 0.00 2.24 -5.90
CA GLY A 301 -0.10 3.61 -6.41
C GLY A 301 0.15 3.76 -7.92
N GLN A 302 -0.53 4.75 -8.52
CA GLN A 302 -0.55 4.97 -9.98
C GLN A 302 0.83 5.29 -10.58
N TYR A 303 1.68 6.03 -9.85
CA TYR A 303 3.02 6.44 -10.30
C TYR A 303 4.14 5.68 -9.62
N GLN A 304 3.88 4.48 -9.15
CA GLN A 304 4.83 3.64 -8.41
C GLN A 304 6.14 3.38 -9.18
N HIS A 305 6.08 3.31 -10.50
CA HIS A 305 7.25 3.08 -11.35
C HIS A 305 8.03 4.36 -11.71
N ASP A 306 7.50 5.54 -11.42
CA ASP A 306 8.08 6.84 -11.79
C ASP A 306 8.88 7.49 -10.66
N VAL A 307 8.74 7.01 -9.43
CA VAL A 307 9.49 7.47 -8.25
C VAL A 307 10.84 6.77 -8.12
N ASP A 308 11.70 7.26 -7.22
CA ASP A 308 12.98 6.59 -6.90
C ASP A 308 12.73 5.16 -6.38
N GLN A 309 13.24 4.18 -7.12
CA GLN A 309 12.98 2.76 -6.87
C GLN A 309 13.71 2.21 -5.64
N ASN A 310 14.78 2.84 -5.17
CA ASN A 310 15.51 2.43 -3.97
C ASN A 310 14.77 2.93 -2.73
N LEU A 311 14.38 4.21 -2.71
CA LEU A 311 13.57 4.79 -1.64
C LEU A 311 12.22 4.08 -1.52
N LEU A 312 11.58 3.76 -2.66
CA LEU A 312 10.33 3.00 -2.68
C LEU A 312 10.52 1.63 -2.01
N ARG A 313 11.52 0.87 -2.42
CA ARG A 313 11.81 -0.45 -1.84
C ARG A 313 12.00 -0.36 -0.33
N GLU A 314 12.89 0.53 0.12
CA GLU A 314 13.15 0.72 1.54
C GLU A 314 11.88 1.05 2.33
N LYS A 315 11.04 1.95 1.82
CA LYS A 315 9.78 2.31 2.46
C LYS A 315 8.81 1.15 2.53
N LEU A 316 8.64 0.40 1.44
CA LEU A 316 7.71 -0.72 1.38
C LEU A 316 8.17 -1.88 2.28
N ASP A 317 9.45 -2.24 2.26
CA ASP A 317 10.02 -3.28 3.12
C ASP A 317 9.84 -2.91 4.61
N ASN A 318 10.16 -1.67 5.00
CA ASN A 318 9.94 -1.18 6.36
C ASN A 318 8.45 -1.21 6.74
N THR A 319 7.55 -0.90 5.81
CA THR A 319 6.10 -0.96 6.04
C THR A 319 5.66 -2.39 6.35
N VAL A 320 6.11 -3.39 5.60
CA VAL A 320 5.81 -4.80 5.87
C VAL A 320 6.27 -5.20 7.26
N VAL A 321 7.53 -4.86 7.62
CA VAL A 321 8.08 -5.15 8.97
C VAL A 321 7.20 -4.54 10.05
N ILE A 322 6.80 -3.28 9.92
CA ILE A 322 5.93 -2.60 10.89
C ILE A 322 4.58 -3.32 11.02
N CYS A 323 3.93 -3.66 9.90
CA CYS A 323 2.65 -4.35 9.89
C CYS A 323 2.73 -5.72 10.57
N VAL A 324 3.72 -6.54 10.21
CA VAL A 324 3.91 -7.88 10.78
C VAL A 324 4.11 -7.80 12.30
N ASN A 325 4.97 -6.89 12.76
CA ASN A 325 5.26 -6.76 14.18
C ASN A 325 4.09 -6.14 14.97
N SER A 326 3.27 -5.28 14.36
CA SER A 326 2.09 -4.71 15.02
C SER A 326 0.97 -5.72 15.29
N VAL A 327 0.76 -6.65 14.36
CA VAL A 327 -0.24 -7.73 14.50
C VAL A 327 0.26 -8.81 15.45
N GLY A 328 1.55 -9.10 15.42
CA GLY A 328 2.16 -10.27 16.05
C GLY A 328 1.94 -11.54 15.24
N VAL A 329 2.83 -12.49 15.42
CA VAL A 329 2.91 -13.69 14.55
C VAL A 329 2.71 -14.96 15.37
N ASN A 330 1.76 -15.80 14.95
CA ASN A 330 1.58 -17.11 15.58
C ASN A 330 2.73 -18.05 15.21
N LEU A 331 3.53 -18.41 16.21
CA LEU A 331 4.74 -19.21 16.04
C LEU A 331 4.46 -20.62 15.48
N ASN A 332 3.28 -21.16 15.76
CA ASN A 332 2.90 -22.51 15.36
C ASN A 332 2.31 -22.61 13.94
N THR A 333 1.81 -21.50 13.39
CA THR A 333 1.13 -21.52 12.08
C THR A 333 1.87 -20.70 11.02
N ALA A 334 2.72 -19.75 11.43
CA ALA A 334 3.40 -18.83 10.52
C ALA A 334 4.31 -19.55 9.52
N SER A 335 4.28 -19.05 8.29
CA SER A 335 5.22 -19.46 7.24
C SER A 335 6.63 -18.90 7.52
N PRO A 336 7.69 -19.50 6.94
CA PRO A 336 9.04 -18.93 7.06
C PRO A 336 9.12 -17.52 6.45
N TYR A 337 8.30 -17.21 5.45
CA TYR A 337 8.22 -15.88 4.85
C TYR A 337 7.69 -14.84 5.84
N LEU A 338 6.57 -15.12 6.51
CA LEU A 338 6.01 -14.23 7.53
C LEU A 338 6.98 -14.06 8.71
N LEU A 339 7.59 -15.14 9.18
CA LEU A 339 8.58 -15.09 10.26
C LEU A 339 9.81 -14.23 9.92
N SER A 340 10.23 -14.20 8.65
CA SER A 340 11.41 -13.43 8.23
C SER A 340 11.24 -11.90 8.37
N TYR A 341 10.00 -11.41 8.48
CA TYR A 341 9.69 -9.99 8.75
C TYR A 341 9.56 -9.66 10.24
N VAL A 342 9.64 -10.67 11.11
CA VAL A 342 9.68 -10.43 12.57
C VAL A 342 11.05 -9.84 12.94
N SER A 343 11.03 -8.78 13.75
CA SER A 343 12.28 -8.16 14.26
C SER A 343 13.24 -9.20 14.82
N GLY A 344 14.49 -9.14 14.38
CA GLY A 344 15.54 -10.07 14.84
C GLY A 344 15.53 -11.44 14.16
N ILE A 345 14.59 -11.72 13.25
CA ILE A 345 14.49 -12.98 12.50
C ILE A 345 14.76 -12.73 11.02
N GLY A 346 15.90 -13.19 10.53
CA GLY A 346 16.18 -13.21 9.10
C GLY A 346 15.71 -14.52 8.43
N PRO A 347 15.75 -14.63 7.10
CA PRO A 347 15.23 -15.79 6.36
C PRO A 347 15.79 -17.14 6.82
N ALA A 348 17.10 -17.22 7.07
CA ALA A 348 17.75 -18.46 7.54
C ALA A 348 17.28 -18.87 8.93
N LEU A 349 17.05 -17.91 9.82
CA LEU A 349 16.54 -18.18 11.17
C LEU A 349 15.06 -18.55 11.14
N ALA A 350 14.27 -17.93 10.28
CA ALA A 350 12.87 -18.29 10.04
C ALA A 350 12.73 -19.76 9.61
N SER A 351 13.57 -20.22 8.68
CA SER A 351 13.61 -21.63 8.28
C SER A 351 13.96 -22.56 9.46
N ASN A 352 14.99 -22.22 10.24
CA ASN A 352 15.37 -23.01 11.42
C ASN A 352 14.23 -23.09 12.45
N ILE A 353 13.47 -22.01 12.66
CA ILE A 353 12.31 -21.99 13.56
C ILE A 353 11.25 -22.98 13.06
N VAL A 354 10.95 -22.96 11.77
CA VAL A 354 9.95 -23.85 11.16
C VAL A 354 10.40 -25.32 11.27
N GLU A 355 11.66 -25.64 10.93
CA GLU A 355 12.21 -26.98 11.06
C GLU A 355 12.16 -27.47 12.52
N TYR A 356 12.58 -26.65 13.47
CA TYR A 356 12.53 -26.98 14.89
C TYR A 356 11.09 -27.19 15.36
N ARG A 357 10.15 -26.34 14.93
CA ARG A 357 8.71 -26.50 15.19
C ARG A 357 8.20 -27.89 14.78
N PHE A 358 8.55 -28.34 13.58
CA PHE A 358 8.17 -29.68 13.12
C PHE A 358 8.78 -30.79 13.99
N SER A 359 10.03 -30.66 14.41
CA SER A 359 10.72 -31.67 15.24
C SER A 359 10.09 -31.83 16.61
N ILE A 360 9.55 -30.75 17.20
CA ILE A 360 8.92 -30.77 18.55
C ILE A 360 7.39 -30.85 18.51
N LYS A 361 6.78 -30.97 17.31
CA LYS A 361 5.32 -30.98 17.07
C LYS A 361 4.60 -29.71 17.56
N GLY A 362 5.27 -28.57 17.53
CA GLY A 362 4.75 -27.26 17.94
C GLY A 362 5.38 -26.74 19.22
N PHE A 363 5.39 -25.42 19.34
CA PHE A 363 5.87 -24.73 20.54
C PHE A 363 4.75 -24.64 21.58
N SER A 364 5.04 -24.95 22.84
CA SER A 364 4.16 -24.74 23.99
C SER A 364 4.57 -23.53 24.83
N SER A 365 5.80 -23.03 24.65
CA SER A 365 6.33 -21.84 25.32
C SER A 365 7.32 -21.08 24.49
N ARG A 366 7.34 -19.74 24.61
CA ARG A 366 8.35 -18.86 23.99
C ARG A 366 9.79 -19.19 24.39
N THR A 367 9.98 -19.72 25.59
CA THR A 367 11.32 -20.12 26.07
C THR A 367 11.96 -21.21 25.23
N GLN A 368 11.16 -22.04 24.54
CA GLN A 368 11.65 -23.08 23.63
C GLN A 368 12.37 -22.51 22.41
N LEU A 369 12.11 -21.25 22.04
CA LEU A 369 12.84 -20.56 20.98
C LEU A 369 14.35 -20.53 21.24
N ARG A 370 14.79 -20.48 22.48
CA ARG A 370 16.21 -20.50 22.85
C ARG A 370 16.93 -21.80 22.45
N LYS A 371 16.18 -22.85 22.10
CA LYS A 371 16.69 -24.14 21.64
C LYS A 371 16.78 -24.23 20.11
N VAL A 372 16.24 -23.23 19.41
CA VAL A 372 16.31 -23.17 17.93
C VAL A 372 17.76 -22.95 17.49
N PRO A 373 18.28 -23.74 16.54
CA PRO A 373 19.64 -23.54 16.02
C PRO A 373 19.87 -22.12 15.48
N LYS A 374 20.98 -21.51 15.88
CA LYS A 374 21.41 -20.14 15.50
C LYS A 374 20.54 -19.00 16.07
N LEU A 375 19.54 -19.28 16.92
CA LEU A 375 18.79 -18.26 17.64
C LEU A 375 19.55 -17.92 18.92
N GLY A 376 20.36 -16.86 18.88
CA GLY A 376 21.13 -16.37 20.02
C GLY A 376 20.29 -15.50 20.98
N PRO A 377 20.84 -15.15 22.17
CA PRO A 377 20.14 -14.33 23.16
C PRO A 377 19.60 -13.02 22.60
N LYS A 378 20.41 -12.29 21.81
CA LYS A 378 20.01 -11.02 21.19
C LYS A 378 18.84 -11.17 20.21
N ALA A 379 18.83 -12.23 19.40
CA ALA A 379 17.72 -12.51 18.49
C ALA A 379 16.44 -12.87 19.26
N PHE A 380 16.56 -13.64 20.35
CA PHE A 380 15.43 -13.93 21.24
C PHE A 380 14.83 -12.66 21.85
N GLU A 381 15.66 -11.80 22.41
CA GLU A 381 15.25 -10.52 22.97
C GLU A 381 14.52 -9.63 21.95
N GLN A 382 14.99 -9.60 20.71
CA GLN A 382 14.38 -8.79 19.66
C GLN A 382 13.05 -9.37 19.14
N CYS A 383 12.88 -10.68 19.08
CA CYS A 383 11.73 -11.30 18.43
C CYS A 383 10.61 -11.74 19.38
N ALA A 384 10.93 -12.06 20.64
CA ALA A 384 10.01 -12.74 21.54
C ALA A 384 8.71 -11.97 21.81
N GLY A 385 8.76 -10.63 21.85
CA GLY A 385 7.59 -9.79 22.06
C GLY A 385 6.58 -9.80 20.88
N PHE A 386 7.01 -10.21 19.69
CA PHE A 386 6.18 -10.23 18.47
C PHE A 386 5.64 -11.62 18.13
N LEU A 387 6.12 -12.65 18.78
CA LEU A 387 5.70 -14.03 18.55
C LEU A 387 4.59 -14.43 19.54
N ARG A 388 3.56 -15.11 19.07
CA ARG A 388 2.41 -15.55 19.85
C ARG A 388 2.32 -17.07 19.82
N ILE A 389 1.89 -17.66 20.92
CA ILE A 389 1.59 -19.09 21.02
C ILE A 389 0.17 -19.23 21.58
N GLN A 390 -0.77 -19.60 20.73
CA GLN A 390 -2.13 -19.89 21.18
C GLN A 390 -2.13 -21.12 22.08
N ASN A 391 -2.92 -21.08 23.15
CA ASN A 391 -3.00 -22.17 24.15
C ASN A 391 -1.65 -22.55 24.80
N ALA A 392 -0.74 -21.57 24.95
CA ALA A 392 0.52 -21.76 25.64
C ALA A 392 0.33 -22.13 27.14
N GLU A 393 1.34 -22.78 27.73
CA GLU A 393 1.38 -23.05 29.16
C GLU A 393 1.32 -21.78 30.00
N ASN A 394 2.07 -20.76 29.61
CA ASN A 394 2.00 -19.40 30.16
C ASN A 394 1.07 -18.54 29.29
N PRO A 395 -0.03 -17.98 29.83
CA PRO A 395 -0.96 -17.14 29.07
C PRO A 395 -0.30 -15.87 28.47
N LEU A 396 0.80 -15.40 29.07
CA LEU A 396 1.58 -14.27 28.56
C LEU A 396 2.26 -14.59 27.23
N ASP A 397 2.49 -15.85 26.90
CA ASP A 397 3.05 -16.26 25.60
C ASP A 397 2.08 -16.01 24.42
N ASN A 398 0.80 -15.75 24.71
CA ASN A 398 -0.19 -15.30 23.74
C ASN A 398 -0.49 -13.79 23.84
N SER A 399 0.46 -12.99 24.30
CA SER A 399 0.30 -11.54 24.47
C SER A 399 1.47 -10.77 23.87
N ALA A 400 1.40 -9.44 23.80
CA ALA A 400 2.52 -8.58 23.41
C ALA A 400 3.50 -8.30 24.56
N VAL A 401 3.21 -8.79 25.77
CA VAL A 401 4.13 -8.64 26.91
C VAL A 401 5.45 -9.35 26.60
N HIS A 402 6.54 -8.62 26.73
CA HIS A 402 7.88 -9.19 26.52
C HIS A 402 8.25 -10.15 27.67
N PRO A 403 8.93 -11.29 27.41
CA PRO A 403 9.29 -12.24 28.44
C PRO A 403 10.11 -11.66 29.61
N GLU A 404 10.87 -10.59 29.37
CA GLU A 404 11.61 -9.87 30.40
C GLU A 404 10.71 -9.19 31.44
N CYS A 405 9.47 -8.87 31.06
CA CYS A 405 8.49 -8.23 31.93
C CYS A 405 7.56 -9.22 32.63
N TYR A 406 7.72 -10.54 32.44
CA TYR A 406 6.82 -11.53 33.06
C TYR A 406 6.86 -11.47 34.61
N HIS A 407 8.02 -11.26 35.20
CA HIS A 407 8.17 -11.12 36.66
C HIS A 407 7.38 -9.92 37.20
N ILE A 408 7.21 -8.84 36.43
CA ILE A 408 6.40 -7.68 36.82
C ILE A 408 4.92 -8.08 36.86
N VAL A 409 4.44 -8.82 35.86
CA VAL A 409 3.06 -9.30 35.79
C VAL A 409 2.78 -10.31 36.89
N ASP A 410 3.72 -11.23 37.18
CA ASP A 410 3.60 -12.20 38.27
C ASP A 410 3.53 -11.48 39.63
N ARG A 411 4.28 -10.39 39.82
CA ARG A 411 4.19 -9.55 41.03
C ARG A 411 2.84 -8.85 41.11
N MET A 412 2.31 -8.28 40.00
CA MET A 412 0.98 -7.68 39.95
C MET A 412 -0.12 -8.69 40.36
N ALA A 413 -0.04 -9.91 39.84
CA ALA A 413 -0.99 -10.97 40.16
C ALA A 413 -0.89 -11.38 41.66
N SER A 414 0.33 -11.54 42.15
CA SER A 414 0.60 -11.88 43.58
C SER A 414 0.06 -10.82 44.54
N ASP A 415 0.27 -9.53 44.23
CA ASP A 415 -0.21 -8.42 45.09
C ASP A 415 -1.74 -8.34 45.15
N LEU A 416 -2.41 -8.79 44.07
CA LEU A 416 -3.88 -8.92 44.03
C LEU A 416 -4.39 -10.27 44.61
N GLY A 417 -3.50 -11.20 45.00
CA GLY A 417 -3.85 -12.52 45.51
C GLY A 417 -4.48 -13.46 44.48
N VAL A 418 -4.15 -13.28 43.19
CA VAL A 418 -4.65 -14.08 42.06
C VAL A 418 -3.50 -14.69 41.26
N SER A 419 -3.80 -15.67 40.42
CA SER A 419 -2.83 -16.20 39.45
C SER A 419 -2.71 -15.28 38.22
N THR A 420 -1.57 -15.34 37.54
CA THR A 420 -1.36 -14.64 36.27
C THR A 420 -2.42 -14.99 35.24
N LYS A 421 -2.91 -16.24 35.23
CA LYS A 421 -3.99 -16.70 34.35
C LYS A 421 -5.34 -16.04 34.66
N GLU A 422 -5.63 -15.75 35.92
CA GLU A 422 -6.86 -15.04 36.33
C GLU A 422 -6.77 -13.53 36.11
N LEU A 423 -5.55 -12.99 36.14
CA LEU A 423 -5.32 -11.56 35.86
C LEU A 423 -5.47 -11.23 34.38
N VAL A 424 -4.95 -12.08 33.48
CA VAL A 424 -4.96 -11.87 32.04
C VAL A 424 -6.40 -11.90 31.50
N GLY A 425 -6.83 -10.80 30.85
CA GLY A 425 -8.18 -10.62 30.32
C GLY A 425 -9.21 -10.11 31.35
N ASN A 426 -8.81 -9.85 32.60
CA ASN A 426 -9.72 -9.36 33.64
C ASN A 426 -9.57 -7.85 33.86
N GLU A 427 -10.37 -7.08 33.13
CA GLU A 427 -10.33 -5.60 33.20
C GLU A 427 -10.62 -5.06 34.61
N GLU A 428 -11.44 -5.74 35.44
CA GLU A 428 -11.78 -5.27 36.79
C GLU A 428 -10.60 -5.40 37.76
N LEU A 429 -9.82 -6.48 37.65
CA LEU A 429 -8.61 -6.65 38.44
C LEU A 429 -7.52 -5.68 37.99
N ILE A 430 -7.36 -5.51 36.68
CA ILE A 430 -6.34 -4.64 36.10
C ILE A 430 -6.57 -3.16 36.49
N LYS A 431 -7.81 -2.69 36.57
CA LYS A 431 -8.15 -1.33 37.04
C LYS A 431 -7.74 -1.05 38.47
N LYS A 432 -7.51 -2.08 39.31
CA LYS A 432 -7.07 -1.92 40.70
C LYS A 432 -5.56 -1.75 40.84
N ILE A 433 -4.80 -1.96 39.77
CA ILE A 433 -3.35 -1.86 39.75
C ILE A 433 -2.93 -0.40 39.63
N ASP A 434 -2.12 0.09 40.58
CA ASP A 434 -1.42 1.37 40.44
C ASP A 434 -0.14 1.16 39.59
N PRO A 435 -0.07 1.70 38.37
CA PRO A 435 1.09 1.51 37.51
C PRO A 435 2.41 2.00 38.14
N SER A 436 2.34 3.03 39.00
CA SER A 436 3.50 3.65 39.61
C SER A 436 4.25 2.72 40.57
N ALA A 437 3.54 1.75 41.15
CA ALA A 437 4.11 0.79 42.10
C ALA A 437 5.03 -0.27 41.43
N TYR A 438 4.96 -0.40 40.13
CA TYR A 438 5.67 -1.44 39.37
C TYR A 438 6.78 -0.87 38.46
N VAL A 439 7.04 0.43 38.55
CA VAL A 439 8.18 1.05 37.83
C VAL A 439 9.48 0.55 38.48
N GLU A 440 10.35 -0.09 37.66
CA GLU A 440 11.63 -0.62 38.13
C GLU A 440 12.67 -0.67 37.02
N GLY A 441 13.93 -0.35 37.36
CA GLY A 441 15.05 -0.42 36.43
C GLY A 441 14.81 0.36 35.13
N GLU A 442 14.84 -0.36 34.02
CA GLU A 442 14.61 0.21 32.67
C GLU A 442 13.11 0.27 32.30
N PHE A 443 12.23 -0.33 33.12
CA PHE A 443 10.79 -0.38 32.87
C PHE A 443 10.08 0.81 33.51
N GLY A 444 9.94 1.88 32.72
CA GLY A 444 9.27 3.10 33.14
C GLY A 444 7.73 3.01 33.08
N LEU A 445 7.07 4.06 33.56
CA LEU A 445 5.61 4.16 33.57
C LEU A 445 4.94 3.91 32.19
N PRO A 446 5.49 4.36 31.05
CA PRO A 446 4.94 4.02 29.73
C PRO A 446 4.89 2.53 29.47
N THR A 447 5.97 1.80 29.77
CA THR A 447 6.06 0.34 29.61
C THR A 447 5.02 -0.37 30.48
N ILE A 448 4.87 0.02 31.75
CA ILE A 448 3.88 -0.55 32.64
C ILE A 448 2.45 -0.32 32.14
N ASN A 449 2.15 0.87 31.67
CA ASN A 449 0.85 1.17 31.09
C ASN A 449 0.55 0.34 29.82
N ASP A 450 1.54 0.09 28.98
CA ASP A 450 1.38 -0.76 27.80
C ASP A 450 1.19 -2.23 28.19
N ILE A 451 1.88 -2.74 29.22
CA ILE A 451 1.64 -4.05 29.80
C ILE A 451 0.17 -4.15 30.28
N LEU A 452 -0.33 -3.18 31.03
CA LEU A 452 -1.71 -3.21 31.55
C LEU A 452 -2.75 -3.18 30.43
N LYS A 453 -2.53 -2.40 29.37
CA LYS A 453 -3.41 -2.40 28.19
C LYS A 453 -3.43 -3.77 27.50
N GLU A 454 -2.26 -4.39 27.37
CA GLU A 454 -2.15 -5.72 26.75
C GLU A 454 -2.78 -6.81 27.62
N LEU A 455 -2.62 -6.74 28.94
CA LEU A 455 -3.27 -7.67 29.87
C LEU A 455 -4.79 -7.58 29.83
N ALA A 456 -5.35 -6.38 29.60
CA ALA A 456 -6.79 -6.18 29.50
C ALA A 456 -7.39 -6.87 28.26
N LYS A 457 -6.64 -6.92 27.16
CA LYS A 457 -7.06 -7.53 25.89
C LYS A 457 -5.89 -8.29 25.26
N PRO A 458 -5.51 -9.44 25.82
CA PRO A 458 -4.31 -10.15 25.43
C PRO A 458 -4.40 -10.69 24.01
N GLY A 459 -3.32 -10.51 23.24
CA GLY A 459 -3.19 -11.05 21.89
C GLY A 459 -4.24 -10.54 20.91
N ARG A 460 -4.84 -9.39 21.18
CA ARG A 460 -5.84 -8.80 20.28
C ARG A 460 -5.19 -8.47 18.94
N ASP A 461 -5.73 -9.04 17.88
CA ASP A 461 -5.44 -8.59 16.53
C ASP A 461 -5.96 -7.14 16.36
N PRO A 462 -5.12 -6.16 16.00
CA PRO A 462 -5.55 -4.78 15.80
C PRO A 462 -6.45 -4.60 14.58
N ARG A 463 -6.50 -5.61 13.69
CA ARG A 463 -7.34 -5.59 12.50
C ARG A 463 -8.81 -5.78 12.89
N GLN A 464 -9.70 -5.09 12.20
CA GLN A 464 -11.15 -5.26 12.38
C GLN A 464 -11.59 -6.60 11.77
N SER A 465 -12.76 -7.10 12.14
CA SER A 465 -13.36 -8.27 11.48
C SER A 465 -13.87 -7.88 10.08
N ALA A 466 -13.75 -8.78 9.12
CA ALA A 466 -14.27 -8.58 7.78
C ALA A 466 -15.80 -8.40 7.80
N GLN A 467 -16.28 -7.38 7.09
CA GLN A 467 -17.70 -7.09 6.95
C GLN A 467 -18.15 -7.40 5.52
N GLU A 468 -19.37 -7.85 5.36
CA GLU A 468 -19.98 -8.02 4.04
C GLU A 468 -20.18 -6.68 3.35
N PHE A 469 -20.09 -6.67 2.04
CA PHE A 469 -20.36 -5.51 1.20
C PHE A 469 -21.00 -5.95 -0.10
N SER A 470 -21.97 -5.21 -0.59
CA SER A 470 -22.56 -5.37 -1.91
C SER A 470 -22.74 -4.02 -2.58
N PHE A 471 -22.44 -3.97 -3.86
CA PHE A 471 -22.76 -2.81 -4.70
C PHE A 471 -24.26 -2.64 -4.90
N ALA A 472 -24.69 -1.49 -5.41
CA ALA A 472 -26.08 -1.25 -5.78
C ALA A 472 -26.50 -2.21 -6.91
N GLU A 473 -27.66 -2.86 -6.74
CA GLU A 473 -28.14 -3.90 -7.68
C GLU A 473 -28.60 -3.34 -9.03
N ASP A 474 -29.01 -2.07 -9.06
CA ASP A 474 -29.61 -1.43 -10.23
C ASP A 474 -28.60 -0.60 -11.07
N ILE A 475 -27.32 -0.62 -10.71
CA ILE A 475 -26.28 0.19 -11.35
C ILE A 475 -25.22 -0.72 -11.98
N HIS A 476 -25.13 -0.71 -13.31
CA HIS A 476 -24.23 -1.57 -14.08
C HIS A 476 -23.30 -0.79 -15.04
N GLU A 477 -23.79 0.34 -15.57
CA GLU A 477 -23.08 1.16 -16.55
C GLU A 477 -23.10 2.64 -16.13
N ILE A 478 -22.21 3.43 -16.72
CA ILE A 478 -22.09 4.86 -16.43
C ILE A 478 -23.39 5.63 -16.76
N ASP A 479 -24.14 5.15 -17.74
CA ASP A 479 -25.43 5.74 -18.19
C ASP A 479 -26.56 5.55 -17.15
N ASP A 480 -26.40 4.64 -16.20
CA ASP A 480 -27.35 4.43 -15.10
C ASP A 480 -27.25 5.52 -14.02
N LEU A 481 -26.14 6.25 -14.01
CA LEU A 481 -25.83 7.22 -12.97
C LEU A 481 -26.53 8.56 -13.19
N LYS A 482 -27.03 9.13 -12.10
CA LYS A 482 -27.64 10.47 -12.09
C LYS A 482 -27.10 11.29 -10.94
N PRO A 483 -26.83 12.59 -11.14
CA PRO A 483 -26.45 13.49 -10.06
C PRO A 483 -27.44 13.39 -8.87
N GLY A 484 -26.89 13.30 -7.66
CA GLY A 484 -27.66 13.15 -6.42
C GLY A 484 -27.96 11.70 -6.00
N MET A 485 -27.57 10.68 -6.78
CA MET A 485 -27.69 9.29 -6.33
C MET A 485 -26.69 8.99 -5.21
N GLU A 486 -27.13 8.25 -4.22
CA GLU A 486 -26.29 7.71 -3.14
C GLU A 486 -25.97 6.25 -3.43
N LEU A 487 -24.69 5.91 -3.50
CA LEU A 487 -24.23 4.59 -3.90
C LEU A 487 -23.21 4.04 -2.89
N PRO A 488 -23.28 2.75 -2.55
CA PRO A 488 -22.22 2.09 -1.82
C PRO A 488 -21.00 1.93 -2.71
N GLY A 489 -19.81 2.19 -2.16
CA GLY A 489 -18.55 2.06 -2.90
C GLY A 489 -17.41 1.55 -2.04
N ILE A 490 -16.37 1.08 -2.70
CA ILE A 490 -15.11 0.66 -2.06
C ILE A 490 -13.99 1.53 -2.58
N VAL A 491 -13.20 2.11 -1.68
CA VAL A 491 -12.01 2.88 -2.05
C VAL A 491 -10.97 1.95 -2.65
N THR A 492 -10.66 2.15 -3.93
CA THR A 492 -9.71 1.31 -4.70
C THR A 492 -8.31 1.91 -4.75
N ASN A 493 -8.19 3.24 -4.59
CA ASN A 493 -6.90 3.90 -4.55
C ASN A 493 -7.01 5.22 -3.78
N VAL A 494 -5.98 5.57 -3.01
CA VAL A 494 -5.88 6.85 -2.31
C VAL A 494 -4.67 7.61 -2.83
N THR A 495 -4.89 8.86 -3.22
CA THR A 495 -3.87 9.75 -3.77
C THR A 495 -3.83 11.06 -2.98
N ALA A 496 -2.83 11.90 -3.23
CA ALA A 496 -2.74 13.22 -2.61
C ALA A 496 -3.87 14.17 -3.02
N PHE A 497 -4.56 13.93 -4.14
CA PHE A 497 -5.63 14.79 -4.66
C PHE A 497 -7.04 14.24 -4.42
N GLY A 498 -7.15 12.98 -3.99
CA GLY A 498 -8.45 12.37 -3.73
C GLY A 498 -8.37 10.86 -3.62
N ALA A 499 -9.53 10.22 -3.55
CA ALA A 499 -9.67 8.78 -3.51
C ALA A 499 -10.50 8.29 -4.70
N PHE A 500 -10.03 7.23 -5.34
CA PHE A 500 -10.79 6.51 -6.33
C PHE A 500 -11.69 5.49 -5.64
N VAL A 501 -12.93 5.40 -6.08
CA VAL A 501 -13.95 4.54 -5.50
C VAL A 501 -14.61 3.70 -6.58
N ASP A 502 -14.57 2.41 -6.41
CA ASP A 502 -15.40 1.48 -7.18
C ASP A 502 -16.82 1.53 -6.62
N ILE A 503 -17.78 1.88 -7.46
CA ILE A 503 -19.22 1.96 -7.13
C ILE A 503 -20.04 0.88 -7.82
N GLY A 504 -19.38 -0.11 -8.41
CA GLY A 504 -20.04 -1.22 -9.08
C GLY A 504 -20.17 -1.04 -10.60
N ILE A 505 -19.54 -0.06 -11.25
CA ILE A 505 -19.41 0.10 -12.70
C ILE A 505 -17.97 -0.11 -13.16
N HIS A 506 -17.71 -0.20 -14.48
CA HIS A 506 -16.36 -0.46 -15.00
C HIS A 506 -15.36 0.65 -14.71
N GLU A 507 -15.84 1.87 -14.57
CA GLU A 507 -15.06 3.07 -14.25
C GLU A 507 -15.09 3.36 -12.76
N ASN A 508 -13.95 3.80 -12.20
CA ASN A 508 -13.90 4.26 -10.82
C ASN A 508 -14.31 5.73 -10.73
N GLY A 509 -15.12 6.07 -9.75
CA GLY A 509 -15.41 7.45 -9.40
C GLY A 509 -14.27 8.09 -8.61
N LEU A 510 -14.15 9.42 -8.63
CA LEU A 510 -13.19 10.19 -7.86
C LEU A 510 -13.86 11.02 -6.78
N ILE A 511 -13.46 10.83 -5.52
CA ILE A 511 -13.73 11.79 -4.44
C ILE A 511 -12.54 12.75 -4.37
N HIS A 512 -12.69 13.96 -4.90
CA HIS A 512 -11.61 14.95 -4.85
C HIS A 512 -11.36 15.42 -3.40
N VAL A 513 -10.09 15.72 -3.07
CA VAL A 513 -9.69 16.11 -1.69
C VAL A 513 -10.47 17.32 -1.14
N SER A 514 -10.93 18.23 -2.01
CA SER A 514 -11.79 19.37 -1.61
C SER A 514 -13.15 18.92 -1.08
N GLN A 515 -13.63 17.76 -1.49
CA GLN A 515 -14.93 17.20 -1.08
C GLN A 515 -14.82 16.37 0.20
N MET A 516 -13.62 15.92 0.57
CA MET A 516 -13.39 15.11 1.78
C MET A 516 -13.53 15.90 3.10
N ARG A 517 -13.70 17.22 3.06
CA ARG A 517 -13.89 18.10 4.24
C ARG A 517 -12.87 17.86 5.38
N GLY A 518 -11.64 17.49 5.04
CA GLY A 518 -10.57 17.17 5.99
C GLY A 518 -10.61 15.75 6.58
N GLN A 519 -11.56 14.93 6.17
CA GLN A 519 -11.59 13.51 6.54
C GLN A 519 -10.62 12.72 5.65
N LYS A 520 -10.00 11.68 6.23
CA LYS A 520 -9.11 10.77 5.50
C LYS A 520 -9.84 9.46 5.26
N VAL A 521 -9.97 9.09 4.00
CA VAL A 521 -10.44 7.74 3.62
C VAL A 521 -9.25 6.78 3.51
N LYS A 522 -9.53 5.49 3.64
CA LYS A 522 -8.53 4.42 3.60
C LYS A 522 -8.77 3.53 2.38
N LEU A 523 -7.70 2.94 1.88
CA LEU A 523 -7.80 1.92 0.84
C LEU A 523 -8.72 0.77 1.31
N HIS A 524 -9.56 0.27 0.43
CA HIS A 524 -10.59 -0.75 0.71
C HIS A 524 -11.63 -0.35 1.78
N GLN A 525 -11.67 0.91 2.19
CA GLN A 525 -12.75 1.41 3.03
C GLN A 525 -14.06 1.37 2.25
N LYS A 526 -15.11 0.89 2.93
CA LYS A 526 -16.49 0.96 2.43
C LYS A 526 -17.01 2.35 2.72
N VAL A 527 -17.57 2.98 1.70
CA VAL A 527 -18.07 4.35 1.75
C VAL A 527 -19.44 4.42 1.08
N THR A 528 -20.26 5.35 1.51
CA THR A 528 -21.45 5.76 0.74
C THR A 528 -21.11 7.09 0.09
N VAL A 529 -21.25 7.14 -1.23
CA VAL A 529 -20.92 8.30 -2.04
C VAL A 529 -22.15 8.84 -2.74
N SER A 530 -22.20 10.16 -2.93
CA SER A 530 -23.24 10.80 -3.74
C SER A 530 -22.64 11.27 -5.05
N VAL A 531 -23.26 10.92 -6.16
CA VAL A 531 -22.85 11.34 -7.50
C VAL A 531 -23.07 12.84 -7.63
N LEU A 532 -22.01 13.62 -7.86
CA LEU A 532 -22.07 15.06 -8.11
C LEU A 532 -22.24 15.36 -9.58
N ASP A 533 -21.38 14.79 -10.39
CA ASP A 533 -21.37 14.98 -11.83
C ASP A 533 -20.91 13.70 -12.53
N VAL A 534 -21.33 13.52 -13.78
CA VAL A 534 -20.97 12.38 -14.62
C VAL A 534 -20.30 12.94 -15.85
N ASP A 535 -18.98 12.95 -15.86
CA ASP A 535 -18.22 13.34 -17.05
C ASP A 535 -17.95 12.07 -17.90
N LEU A 536 -18.58 12.05 -19.09
CA LEU A 536 -18.47 10.92 -20.01
C LEU A 536 -17.09 10.78 -20.66
N GLU A 537 -16.20 11.79 -20.50
CA GLU A 537 -14.88 11.74 -21.14
C GLU A 537 -13.75 11.23 -20.23
N ASP A 538 -13.77 11.41 -18.89
CA ASP A 538 -12.59 11.05 -18.09
C ASP A 538 -12.81 10.61 -16.63
N ILE A 539 -13.72 11.15 -15.81
CA ILE A 539 -13.82 10.84 -14.37
C ILE A 539 -15.19 11.18 -13.79
N LEU A 540 -15.75 10.24 -13.03
CA LEU A 540 -16.95 10.43 -12.22
C LEU A 540 -16.61 11.24 -10.97
N GLU A 541 -17.21 12.42 -10.73
CA GLU A 541 -17.09 13.13 -9.45
C GLU A 541 -18.12 12.62 -8.43
N LEU A 542 -17.63 12.13 -7.29
CA LEU A 542 -18.43 11.61 -6.19
C LEU A 542 -18.24 12.47 -4.92
N PHE A 543 -19.30 12.61 -4.15
CA PHE A 543 -19.27 13.27 -2.84
C PHE A 543 -19.67 12.28 -1.74
N GLU A 544 -18.87 12.18 -0.69
CA GLU A 544 -19.14 11.33 0.46
C GLU A 544 -20.14 12.01 1.40
N GLN A 545 -21.31 11.40 1.65
CA GLN A 545 -22.31 11.97 2.53
C GLN A 545 -22.17 11.53 4.00
N HIS A 546 -21.70 10.34 4.28
CA HIS A 546 -21.52 9.85 5.65
C HIS A 546 -20.33 8.92 5.77
N LEU A 547 -19.29 9.34 6.47
CA LEU A 547 -18.38 8.43 7.15
C LEU A 547 -19.09 7.99 8.44
N GLY A 548 -19.95 6.99 8.35
CA GLY A 548 -20.46 6.29 9.52
C GLY A 548 -19.29 5.52 10.14
N VAL A 549 -18.72 6.09 11.19
CA VAL A 549 -17.84 5.35 12.10
C VAL A 549 -18.76 4.75 13.15
N ASP A 550 -19.09 3.48 13.05
CA ASP A 550 -19.52 2.65 14.17
C ASP A 550 -18.33 1.87 14.74
#